data_205e17fc0f29b8109497df5f261af3b1
#
_entry.id   205e17fc0f29b8109497df5f261af3b1
#
_cell.length_a   1.000
_cell.length_b   1.000
_cell.length_c   1.000
_cell.angle_alpha   90.00
_cell.angle_beta   90.00
_cell.angle_gamma   90.00
#
_symmetry.space_group_name_H-M   'P 1'
#
loop_
_entity.id
_entity.type
_entity.pdbx_description
1 polymer ?
#
loop_
_entity_poly.entity_id
_entity_poly.type
_entity_poly.pdbx_seq_one_letter_code
_entity_poly.pdbx_strand_id
1 'polypeptide(L)'
;DLGGISDTQVSLIMGFAFALFYTLMTYPAGRIADRYNRIKLMTAGIAGWSFMTMMCGAASQYWQLFLARMGVGVGEATLGPAANSALADYFPPERLPIAIGIVASAPFIGQGLANIAGGPLIDYLESTPNFVVPVLGEIYSWQMVLILVGAPGLLVALAMWFLIEPARKNKQLADDTSVPMKDVWAFIKSRKHFFFFVFLGYLCLATQGWSLFSWLVEYFVRNHEWSRTEIGLSYGSIALVVGIIGSVTGGLFASAMIKRGKVDATLRVVLYSTVALLPLAAFLTVAPNPYVALALLVPVTFCMAMPPGLIIATLQTVSPNELRGQMVAFYLIAVNFLSYSFAPSLPAVISDFVFESELALGQSISLLALINYSVAIICLGLSLKYFRQAIERTQSWRN
;
A
#
# COMPACT_ATOMS: atom_id res chain seq x y z
N ASP A 1 -20.50 -16.02 7.51
CA ASP A 1 -21.02 -16.02 8.84
C ASP A 1 -20.10 -16.55 9.91
N LEU A 2 -19.20 -15.67 10.35
CA LEU A 2 -18.26 -15.93 11.42
C LEU A 2 -18.84 -15.55 12.80
N GLY A 3 -20.16 -15.66 12.99
CA GLY A 3 -20.84 -15.43 14.27
C GLY A 3 -21.06 -13.98 14.66
N GLY A 4 -21.33 -13.06 13.71
CA GLY A 4 -21.69 -11.67 14.01
C GLY A 4 -20.48 -10.82 14.47
N ILE A 5 -19.36 -10.91 13.74
CA ILE A 5 -18.17 -10.07 13.98
C ILE A 5 -18.43 -8.61 13.61
N SER A 6 -17.91 -7.68 14.42
CA SER A 6 -18.01 -6.24 14.18
C SER A 6 -17.08 -5.78 13.03
N ASP A 7 -17.36 -4.60 12.46
CA ASP A 7 -16.48 -3.98 11.45
C ASP A 7 -15.06 -3.79 11.99
N THR A 8 -14.91 -3.49 13.29
CA THR A 8 -13.61 -3.43 13.97
C THR A 8 -12.87 -4.77 13.91
N GLN A 9 -13.56 -5.90 14.15
CA GLN A 9 -12.94 -7.24 14.06
C GLN A 9 -12.55 -7.59 12.62
N VAL A 10 -13.41 -7.28 11.64
CA VAL A 10 -13.10 -7.43 10.20
C VAL A 10 -11.86 -6.63 9.83
N SER A 11 -11.79 -5.38 10.28
CA SER A 11 -10.67 -4.48 9.97
C SER A 11 -9.33 -4.96 10.52
N LEU A 12 -9.31 -5.62 11.69
CA LEU A 12 -8.10 -6.23 12.25
C LEU A 12 -7.57 -7.38 11.37
N ILE A 13 -8.46 -8.17 10.78
CA ILE A 13 -8.09 -9.21 9.82
C ILE A 13 -7.57 -8.57 8.53
N MET A 14 -8.22 -7.51 8.05
CA MET A 14 -7.81 -6.82 6.82
C MET A 14 -6.43 -6.16 6.94
N GLY A 15 -6.16 -5.52 8.07
CA GLY A 15 -4.97 -4.71 8.29
C GLY A 15 -3.92 -5.37 9.17
N PHE A 16 -4.16 -5.45 10.47
CA PHE A 16 -3.16 -5.80 11.48
C PHE A 16 -2.58 -7.21 11.31
N ALA A 17 -3.43 -8.22 11.08
CA ALA A 17 -2.99 -9.60 10.93
C ALA A 17 -1.98 -9.76 9.78
N PHE A 18 -2.24 -9.12 8.65
CA PHE A 18 -1.36 -9.11 7.49
C PHE A 18 -0.10 -8.28 7.75
N ALA A 19 -0.25 -7.00 8.15
CA ALA A 19 0.83 -6.03 8.22
C ALA A 19 1.92 -6.41 9.23
N LEU A 20 1.56 -6.98 10.36
CA LEU A 20 2.50 -7.42 11.40
C LEU A 20 3.50 -8.43 10.83
N PHE A 21 3.00 -9.49 10.22
CA PHE A 21 3.85 -10.57 9.72
C PHE A 21 4.56 -10.21 8.41
N TYR A 22 3.92 -9.43 7.53
CA TYR A 22 4.57 -8.84 6.37
C TYR A 22 5.82 -8.04 6.78
N THR A 23 5.67 -7.16 7.77
CA THR A 23 6.78 -6.31 8.23
C THR A 23 7.87 -7.11 8.93
N LEU A 24 7.51 -8.02 9.83
CA LEU A 24 8.48 -8.86 10.54
C LEU A 24 9.26 -9.76 9.58
N MET A 25 8.62 -10.29 8.54
CA MET A 25 9.23 -11.21 7.60
C MET A 25 10.00 -10.52 6.47
N THR A 26 9.76 -9.24 6.19
CA THR A 26 10.47 -8.49 5.14
C THR A 26 12.00 -8.52 5.35
N TYR A 27 12.48 -8.36 6.58
CA TYR A 27 13.91 -8.38 6.87
C TYR A 27 14.55 -9.77 6.72
N PRO A 28 14.01 -10.86 7.31
CA PRO A 28 14.48 -12.22 7.04
C PRO A 28 14.41 -12.60 5.56
N ALA A 29 13.33 -12.24 4.87
CA ALA A 29 13.16 -12.50 3.45
C ALA A 29 14.24 -11.80 2.59
N GLY A 30 14.61 -10.55 2.93
CA GLY A 30 15.72 -9.85 2.30
C GLY A 30 17.04 -10.61 2.45
N ARG A 31 17.36 -11.09 3.67
CA ARG A 31 18.56 -11.90 3.91
C ARG A 31 18.56 -13.23 3.15
N ILE A 32 17.41 -13.86 3.03
CA ILE A 32 17.25 -15.08 2.23
C ILE A 32 17.47 -14.76 0.75
N ALA A 33 16.88 -13.66 0.24
CA ALA A 33 17.07 -13.20 -1.13
C ALA A 33 18.54 -12.92 -1.47
N ASP A 34 19.32 -12.41 -0.50
CA ASP A 34 20.75 -12.13 -0.70
C ASP A 34 21.60 -13.41 -0.81
N ARG A 35 21.18 -14.51 -0.17
CA ARG A 35 21.99 -15.75 -0.08
C ARG A 35 21.53 -16.85 -1.02
N TYR A 36 20.22 -16.95 -1.24
CA TYR A 36 19.60 -18.05 -1.99
C TYR A 36 19.05 -17.58 -3.35
N ASN A 37 18.53 -18.53 -4.12
CA ASN A 37 17.92 -18.27 -5.43
C ASN A 37 16.66 -17.42 -5.26
N ARG A 38 16.66 -16.21 -5.84
CA ARG A 38 15.57 -15.21 -5.72
C ARG A 38 14.30 -15.65 -6.44
N ILE A 39 14.45 -16.32 -7.60
CA ILE A 39 13.31 -16.84 -8.36
C ILE A 39 12.59 -17.91 -7.54
N LYS A 40 13.33 -18.87 -6.95
CA LYS A 40 12.74 -19.90 -6.08
C LYS A 40 12.08 -19.29 -4.83
N LEU A 41 12.71 -18.26 -4.23
CA LEU A 41 12.15 -17.56 -3.08
C LEU A 41 10.82 -16.87 -3.43
N MET A 42 10.78 -16.14 -4.56
CA MET A 42 9.54 -15.50 -5.05
C MET A 42 8.48 -16.57 -5.38
N THR A 43 8.85 -17.65 -6.05
CA THR A 43 7.94 -18.76 -6.36
C THR A 43 7.32 -19.35 -5.09
N ALA A 44 8.15 -19.66 -4.08
CA ALA A 44 7.68 -20.17 -2.79
C ALA A 44 6.77 -19.17 -2.05
N GLY A 45 7.12 -17.89 -2.10
CA GLY A 45 6.30 -16.83 -1.54
C GLY A 45 4.94 -16.72 -2.22
N ILE A 46 4.92 -16.67 -3.58
CA ILE A 46 3.67 -16.61 -4.36
C ILE A 46 2.79 -17.83 -4.08
N ALA A 47 3.37 -19.03 -4.11
CA ALA A 47 2.63 -20.25 -3.79
C ALA A 47 2.09 -20.23 -2.34
N GLY A 48 2.94 -19.78 -1.39
CA GLY A 48 2.58 -19.70 0.02
C GLY A 48 1.41 -18.74 0.28
N TRP A 49 1.49 -17.48 -0.19
CA TRP A 49 0.38 -16.55 0.04
C TRP A 49 -0.88 -16.91 -0.73
N SER A 50 -0.76 -17.49 -1.93
CA SER A 50 -1.92 -17.96 -2.70
C SER A 50 -2.62 -19.10 -1.97
N PHE A 51 -1.88 -20.08 -1.47
CA PHE A 51 -2.41 -21.16 -0.64
C PHE A 51 -3.07 -20.63 0.65
N MET A 52 -2.43 -19.69 1.35
CA MET A 52 -2.99 -19.08 2.55
C MET A 52 -4.24 -18.24 2.25
N THR A 53 -4.32 -17.60 1.07
CA THR A 53 -5.55 -16.92 0.61
C THR A 53 -6.69 -17.93 0.41
N MET A 54 -6.42 -19.08 -0.17
CA MET A 54 -7.41 -20.17 -0.26
C MET A 54 -7.80 -20.70 1.14
N MET A 55 -6.83 -20.79 2.07
CA MET A 55 -7.11 -21.17 3.46
C MET A 55 -7.96 -20.12 4.18
N CYS A 56 -7.87 -18.84 3.84
CA CYS A 56 -8.84 -17.85 4.32
C CYS A 56 -10.27 -18.22 3.92
N GLY A 57 -10.47 -18.71 2.68
CA GLY A 57 -11.76 -19.20 2.21
C GLY A 57 -12.22 -20.50 2.84
N ALA A 58 -11.33 -21.31 3.40
CA ALA A 58 -11.66 -22.53 4.13
C ALA A 58 -11.90 -22.29 5.65
N ALA A 59 -11.72 -21.04 6.12
CA ALA A 59 -11.86 -20.71 7.54
C ALA A 59 -13.35 -20.68 7.95
N SER A 60 -13.67 -21.40 9.02
CA SER A 60 -14.99 -21.43 9.66
C SER A 60 -15.06 -20.62 10.97
N GLN A 61 -13.91 -20.13 11.45
CA GLN A 61 -13.80 -19.36 12.68
C GLN A 61 -12.86 -18.16 12.49
N TYR A 62 -13.10 -17.09 13.26
CA TYR A 62 -12.32 -15.86 13.22
C TYR A 62 -10.81 -16.07 13.34
N TRP A 63 -10.37 -16.89 14.31
CA TRP A 63 -8.94 -17.14 14.54
C TRP A 63 -8.24 -17.88 13.38
N GLN A 64 -8.98 -18.76 12.66
CA GLN A 64 -8.45 -19.45 11.47
C GLN A 64 -8.19 -18.46 10.35
N LEU A 65 -9.17 -17.56 10.10
CA LEU A 65 -9.04 -16.49 9.13
C LEU A 65 -7.89 -15.53 9.49
N PHE A 66 -7.76 -15.19 10.78
CA PHE A 66 -6.68 -14.36 11.29
C PHE A 66 -5.30 -14.99 11.04
N LEU A 67 -5.12 -16.27 11.37
CA LEU A 67 -3.87 -17.00 11.12
C LEU A 67 -3.56 -17.16 9.63
N ALA A 68 -4.55 -17.44 8.80
CA ALA A 68 -4.36 -17.54 7.37
C ALA A 68 -3.91 -16.19 6.77
N ARG A 69 -4.46 -15.06 7.23
CA ARG A 69 -4.02 -13.71 6.86
C ARG A 69 -2.58 -13.41 7.27
N MET A 70 -2.16 -13.89 8.46
CA MET A 70 -0.75 -13.82 8.86
C MET A 70 0.14 -14.57 7.87
N GLY A 71 -0.28 -15.77 7.45
CA GLY A 71 0.41 -16.57 6.44
C GLY A 71 0.51 -15.87 5.06
N VAL A 72 -0.53 -15.16 4.65
CA VAL A 72 -0.49 -14.30 3.44
C VAL A 72 0.62 -13.25 3.58
N GLY A 73 0.68 -12.53 4.71
CA GLY A 73 1.70 -11.53 4.99
C GLY A 73 3.13 -12.09 4.95
N VAL A 74 3.35 -13.28 5.51
CA VAL A 74 4.66 -13.98 5.46
C VAL A 74 5.08 -14.27 4.02
N GLY A 75 4.18 -14.82 3.21
CA GLY A 75 4.45 -15.15 1.81
C GLY A 75 4.78 -13.91 0.98
N GLU A 76 3.96 -12.87 1.09
CA GLU A 76 4.08 -11.65 0.30
C GLU A 76 5.33 -10.84 0.65
N ALA A 77 5.82 -10.91 1.89
CA ALA A 77 7.06 -10.26 2.33
C ALA A 77 8.30 -10.68 1.54
N THR A 78 8.27 -11.83 0.87
CA THR A 78 9.41 -12.35 0.09
C THR A 78 9.57 -11.65 -1.26
N LEU A 79 8.47 -11.13 -1.83
CA LEU A 79 8.47 -10.63 -3.21
C LEU A 79 9.29 -9.35 -3.38
N GLY A 80 9.07 -8.34 -2.55
CA GLY A 80 9.67 -7.02 -2.70
C GLY A 80 11.21 -7.05 -2.74
N PRO A 81 11.89 -7.59 -1.72
CA PRO A 81 13.35 -7.68 -1.70
C PRO A 81 13.91 -8.51 -2.84
N ALA A 82 13.33 -9.68 -3.11
CA ALA A 82 13.80 -10.59 -4.14
C ALA A 82 13.62 -10.03 -5.56
N ALA A 83 12.46 -9.41 -5.84
CA ALA A 83 12.15 -8.83 -7.14
C ALA A 83 13.06 -7.65 -7.46
N ASN A 84 13.24 -6.70 -6.53
CA ASN A 84 14.09 -5.54 -6.74
C ASN A 84 15.55 -5.94 -6.98
N SER A 85 16.05 -6.93 -6.23
CA SER A 85 17.39 -7.48 -6.42
C SER A 85 17.53 -8.19 -7.78
N ALA A 86 16.53 -9.00 -8.18
CA ALA A 86 16.55 -9.69 -9.46
C ALA A 86 16.50 -8.72 -10.66
N LEU A 87 15.65 -7.69 -10.59
CA LEU A 87 15.53 -6.67 -11.65
C LEU A 87 16.84 -5.93 -11.88
N ALA A 88 17.57 -5.60 -10.82
CA ALA A 88 18.88 -4.94 -10.93
C ALA A 88 19.92 -5.78 -11.69
N ASP A 89 19.80 -7.11 -11.62
CA ASP A 89 20.69 -8.02 -12.37
C ASP A 89 20.19 -8.37 -13.78
N TYR A 90 18.86 -8.38 -14.00
CA TYR A 90 18.27 -8.64 -15.33
C TYR A 90 18.48 -7.47 -16.29
N PHE A 91 18.23 -6.25 -15.83
CA PHE A 91 18.22 -5.08 -16.70
C PHE A 91 19.56 -4.31 -16.68
N PRO A 92 20.01 -3.75 -17.80
CA PRO A 92 21.12 -2.81 -17.81
C PRO A 92 20.71 -1.50 -17.11
N PRO A 93 21.68 -0.71 -16.58
CA PRO A 93 21.40 0.51 -15.82
C PRO A 93 20.48 1.49 -16.52
N GLU A 94 20.51 1.56 -17.86
CA GLU A 94 19.71 2.47 -18.68
C GLU A 94 18.20 2.08 -18.69
N ARG A 95 17.91 0.77 -18.58
CA ARG A 95 16.53 0.24 -18.62
C ARG A 95 15.95 -0.10 -17.24
N LEU A 96 16.80 -0.18 -16.23
CA LEU A 96 16.39 -0.51 -14.86
C LEU A 96 15.31 0.45 -14.31
N PRO A 97 15.39 1.79 -14.51
CA PRO A 97 14.35 2.70 -14.04
C PRO A 97 12.99 2.42 -14.65
N ILE A 98 12.93 1.99 -15.92
CA ILE A 98 11.68 1.63 -16.60
C ILE A 98 11.08 0.37 -15.96
N ALA A 99 11.90 -0.66 -15.74
CA ALA A 99 11.45 -1.91 -15.11
C ALA A 99 10.92 -1.67 -13.68
N ILE A 100 11.63 -0.87 -12.88
CA ILE A 100 11.18 -0.47 -11.54
C ILE A 100 9.88 0.34 -11.62
N GLY A 101 9.75 1.26 -12.59
CA GLY A 101 8.53 2.04 -12.81
C GLY A 101 7.31 1.17 -13.12
N ILE A 102 7.47 0.13 -13.93
CA ILE A 102 6.41 -0.85 -14.22
C ILE A 102 5.99 -1.58 -12.93
N VAL A 103 6.95 -2.06 -12.15
CA VAL A 103 6.65 -2.73 -10.87
C VAL A 103 5.99 -1.77 -9.87
N ALA A 104 6.41 -0.51 -9.83
CA ALA A 104 5.81 0.50 -8.97
C ALA A 104 4.35 0.86 -9.36
N SER A 105 3.94 0.61 -10.60
CA SER A 105 2.54 0.77 -11.03
C SER A 105 1.64 -0.42 -10.68
N ALA A 106 2.22 -1.56 -10.30
CA ALA A 106 1.49 -2.79 -10.02
C ALA A 106 0.37 -2.65 -8.94
N PRO A 107 0.52 -1.86 -7.86
CA PRO A 107 -0.57 -1.66 -6.90
C PRO A 107 -1.83 -1.05 -7.53
N PHE A 108 -1.71 -0.07 -8.42
CA PHE A 108 -2.86 0.55 -9.10
C PHE A 108 -3.50 -0.41 -10.10
N ILE A 109 -2.68 -1.16 -10.84
CA ILE A 109 -3.14 -2.18 -11.77
C ILE A 109 -3.86 -3.30 -11.01
N GLY A 110 -3.23 -3.80 -9.94
CA GLY A 110 -3.79 -4.86 -9.11
C GLY A 110 -5.10 -4.46 -8.46
N GLN A 111 -5.16 -3.24 -7.89
CA GLN A 111 -6.39 -2.71 -7.31
C GLN A 111 -7.50 -2.55 -8.34
N GLY A 112 -7.17 -1.96 -9.50
CA GLY A 112 -8.13 -1.79 -10.59
C GLY A 112 -8.71 -3.12 -11.03
N LEU A 113 -7.86 -4.09 -11.35
CA LEU A 113 -8.27 -5.44 -11.77
C LEU A 113 -9.04 -6.18 -10.67
N ALA A 114 -8.60 -6.08 -9.41
CA ALA A 114 -9.29 -6.73 -8.29
C ALA A 114 -10.71 -6.21 -8.11
N ASN A 115 -10.95 -4.90 -8.25
CA ASN A 115 -12.30 -4.34 -8.18
C ASN A 115 -13.13 -4.71 -9.41
N ILE A 116 -12.56 -4.60 -10.62
CA ILE A 116 -13.27 -4.94 -11.89
C ILE A 116 -13.69 -6.41 -11.92
N ALA A 117 -12.84 -7.33 -11.47
CA ALA A 117 -13.13 -8.76 -11.45
C ALA A 117 -13.90 -9.19 -10.19
N GLY A 118 -13.55 -8.61 -9.04
CA GLY A 118 -14.07 -8.98 -7.73
C GLY A 118 -15.53 -8.60 -7.54
N GLY A 119 -15.95 -7.41 -7.96
CA GLY A 119 -17.34 -6.96 -7.86
C GLY A 119 -18.33 -7.93 -8.52
N PRO A 120 -18.20 -8.19 -9.83
CA PRO A 120 -19.05 -9.16 -10.52
C PRO A 120 -18.98 -10.58 -9.96
N LEU A 121 -17.79 -11.01 -9.52
CA LEU A 121 -17.62 -12.33 -8.92
C LEU A 121 -18.40 -12.48 -7.61
N ILE A 122 -18.35 -11.44 -6.74
CA ILE A 122 -19.07 -11.45 -5.48
C ILE A 122 -20.58 -11.45 -5.72
N ASP A 123 -21.09 -10.53 -6.55
CA ASP A 123 -22.53 -10.46 -6.86
C ASP A 123 -23.04 -11.77 -7.49
N TYR A 124 -22.25 -12.39 -8.38
CA TYR A 124 -22.60 -13.69 -8.97
C TYR A 124 -22.69 -14.79 -7.91
N LEU A 125 -21.72 -14.87 -7.02
CA LEU A 125 -21.68 -15.90 -5.98
C LEU A 125 -22.75 -15.66 -4.89
N GLU A 126 -23.08 -14.41 -4.57
CA GLU A 126 -24.16 -14.07 -3.63
C GLU A 126 -25.56 -14.43 -4.20
N SER A 127 -25.70 -14.44 -5.54
CA SER A 127 -26.94 -14.86 -6.21
C SER A 127 -27.09 -16.38 -6.35
N THR A 128 -26.03 -17.15 -6.06
CA THR A 128 -26.03 -18.62 -6.16
C THR A 128 -26.20 -19.26 -4.77
N PRO A 129 -26.86 -20.46 -4.68
CA PRO A 129 -26.92 -21.20 -3.42
C PRO A 129 -25.52 -21.53 -2.91
N ASN A 130 -25.37 -21.58 -1.59
CA ASN A 130 -24.11 -21.99 -0.96
C ASN A 130 -23.67 -23.38 -1.43
N PHE A 131 -22.37 -23.53 -1.65
CA PHE A 131 -21.81 -24.80 -2.09
C PHE A 131 -21.58 -25.73 -0.91
N VAL A 132 -22.01 -26.99 -1.01
CA VAL A 132 -21.72 -28.00 0.01
C VAL A 132 -20.58 -28.88 -0.46
N VAL A 133 -19.44 -28.80 0.24
CA VAL A 133 -18.27 -29.63 -0.04
C VAL A 133 -18.17 -30.73 1.01
N PRO A 134 -18.01 -32.02 0.63
CA PRO A 134 -18.09 -33.15 1.55
C PRO A 134 -17.18 -33.08 2.77
N VAL A 135 -16.04 -32.38 2.69
CA VAL A 135 -15.02 -32.26 3.77
C VAL A 135 -15.10 -30.93 4.52
N LEU A 136 -15.48 -29.85 3.83
CA LEU A 136 -15.49 -28.48 4.37
C LEU A 136 -16.88 -28.03 4.86
N GLY A 137 -17.92 -28.81 4.55
CA GLY A 137 -19.30 -28.44 4.86
C GLY A 137 -19.85 -27.40 3.88
N GLU A 138 -20.71 -26.51 4.37
CA GLU A 138 -21.28 -25.40 3.61
C GLU A 138 -20.25 -24.28 3.44
N ILE A 139 -20.00 -23.91 2.17
CA ILE A 139 -19.07 -22.82 1.81
C ILE A 139 -19.92 -21.60 1.41
N TYR A 140 -19.73 -20.51 2.13
CA TYR A 140 -20.39 -19.23 1.87
C TYR A 140 -19.76 -18.51 0.69
N SER A 141 -20.50 -17.57 0.09
CA SER A 141 -20.06 -16.81 -1.10
C SER A 141 -18.71 -16.12 -0.90
N TRP A 142 -18.48 -15.47 0.25
CA TRP A 142 -17.20 -14.79 0.54
C TRP A 142 -16.01 -15.78 0.65
N GLN A 143 -16.23 -16.98 1.16
CA GLN A 143 -15.22 -18.03 1.23
C GLN A 143 -14.82 -18.50 -0.17
N MET A 144 -15.83 -18.71 -1.04
CA MET A 144 -15.60 -19.11 -2.42
C MET A 144 -14.82 -18.04 -3.20
N VAL A 145 -15.11 -16.75 -2.98
CA VAL A 145 -14.32 -15.63 -3.55
C VAL A 145 -12.85 -15.76 -3.20
N LEU A 146 -12.50 -15.99 -1.93
CA LEU A 146 -11.11 -16.10 -1.48
C LEU A 146 -10.40 -17.33 -2.09
N ILE A 147 -11.11 -18.44 -2.24
CA ILE A 147 -10.59 -19.65 -2.92
C ILE A 147 -10.32 -19.35 -4.39
N LEU A 148 -11.28 -18.75 -5.10
CA LEU A 148 -11.15 -18.43 -6.52
C LEU A 148 -10.11 -17.36 -6.82
N VAL A 149 -9.91 -16.40 -5.92
CA VAL A 149 -8.87 -15.36 -6.06
C VAL A 149 -7.49 -15.91 -5.73
N GLY A 150 -7.38 -16.85 -4.78
CA GLY A 150 -6.10 -17.47 -4.43
C GLY A 150 -5.59 -18.45 -5.49
N ALA A 151 -6.48 -19.21 -6.14
CA ALA A 151 -6.10 -20.27 -7.06
C ALA A 151 -5.25 -19.83 -8.28
N PRO A 152 -5.54 -18.71 -8.98
CA PRO A 152 -4.70 -18.22 -10.08
C PRO A 152 -3.26 -17.90 -9.66
N GLY A 153 -3.03 -17.50 -8.41
CA GLY A 153 -1.70 -17.26 -7.91
C GLY A 153 -0.81 -18.50 -7.90
N LEU A 154 -1.38 -19.70 -7.74
CA LEU A 154 -0.63 -20.97 -7.86
C LEU A 154 -0.15 -21.19 -9.29
N LEU A 155 -0.95 -20.80 -10.30
CA LEU A 155 -0.54 -20.85 -11.70
C LEU A 155 0.60 -19.88 -11.99
N VAL A 156 0.54 -18.68 -11.39
CA VAL A 156 1.65 -17.69 -11.46
C VAL A 156 2.90 -18.25 -10.80
N ALA A 157 2.80 -18.89 -9.63
CA ALA A 157 3.92 -19.54 -8.97
C ALA A 157 4.54 -20.63 -9.85
N LEU A 158 3.70 -21.45 -10.50
CA LEU A 158 4.15 -22.47 -11.44
C LEU A 158 4.86 -21.85 -12.65
N ALA A 159 4.33 -20.77 -13.22
CA ALA A 159 4.99 -20.05 -14.31
C ALA A 159 6.35 -19.44 -13.87
N MET A 160 6.40 -18.87 -12.67
CA MET A 160 7.65 -18.34 -12.08
C MET A 160 8.72 -19.41 -11.89
N TRP A 161 8.34 -20.66 -11.61
CA TRP A 161 9.30 -21.75 -11.43
C TRP A 161 10.18 -21.99 -12.64
N PHE A 162 9.69 -21.70 -13.84
CA PHE A 162 10.43 -21.88 -15.10
C PHE A 162 11.34 -20.69 -15.44
N LEU A 163 11.32 -19.60 -14.67
CA LEU A 163 12.23 -18.48 -14.88
C LEU A 163 13.66 -18.83 -14.43
N ILE A 164 14.62 -18.31 -15.17
CA ILE A 164 16.05 -18.52 -14.88
C ILE A 164 16.53 -17.44 -13.91
N GLU A 165 17.22 -17.84 -12.85
CA GLU A 165 17.88 -16.89 -11.94
C GLU A 165 18.96 -16.09 -12.69
N PRO A 166 18.92 -14.75 -12.69
CA PRO A 166 19.98 -13.96 -13.31
C PRO A 166 21.28 -14.09 -12.51
N ALA A 167 22.40 -14.12 -13.21
CA ALA A 167 23.72 -14.11 -12.59
C ALA A 167 23.88 -12.84 -11.74
N ARG A 168 24.35 -12.98 -10.51
CA ARG A 168 24.57 -11.84 -9.59
C ARG A 168 25.76 -11.03 -10.06
N LYS A 169 25.53 -9.77 -10.43
CA LYS A 169 26.57 -8.88 -10.96
C LYS A 169 27.47 -8.26 -9.87
N ASN A 170 26.98 -8.12 -8.62
CA ASN A 170 27.67 -7.40 -7.55
C ASN A 170 27.79 -8.21 -6.24
N LYS A 171 28.31 -9.44 -6.30
CA LYS A 171 28.47 -10.29 -5.11
C LYS A 171 29.47 -9.75 -4.06
N GLN A 172 30.40 -8.88 -4.48
CA GLN A 172 31.48 -8.36 -3.62
C GLN A 172 31.14 -7.11 -2.82
N LEU A 173 30.02 -6.41 -3.10
CA LEU A 173 29.63 -5.18 -2.40
C LEU A 173 28.68 -5.40 -1.22
N ALA A 174 28.15 -6.60 -1.04
CA ALA A 174 27.14 -6.87 -0.01
C ALA A 174 27.70 -7.10 1.40
N ASP A 175 28.97 -7.48 1.51
CA ASP A 175 29.55 -7.87 2.81
C ASP A 175 30.25 -6.74 3.58
N ASP A 176 30.59 -5.60 2.93
CA ASP A 176 31.50 -4.63 3.57
C ASP A 176 30.98 -3.19 3.70
N THR A 177 29.76 -2.88 3.27
CA THR A 177 29.29 -1.48 3.26
C THR A 177 27.95 -1.23 3.94
N SER A 178 27.45 -2.12 4.78
CA SER A 178 26.27 -1.80 5.60
C SER A 178 26.65 -0.81 6.70
N VAL A 179 26.22 0.45 6.54
CA VAL A 179 26.41 1.45 7.59
C VAL A 179 25.76 0.92 8.89
N PRO A 180 26.50 0.93 10.02
CA PRO A 180 25.97 0.44 11.28
C PRO A 180 24.67 1.16 11.66
N MET A 181 23.72 0.46 12.23
CA MET A 181 22.42 1.02 12.64
C MET A 181 22.59 2.23 13.60
N LYS A 182 23.66 2.27 14.37
CA LYS A 182 24.02 3.41 15.23
C LYS A 182 24.19 4.70 14.42
N ASP A 183 24.83 4.62 13.24
CA ASP A 183 25.08 5.78 12.39
C ASP A 183 23.81 6.22 11.65
N VAL A 184 22.94 5.28 11.29
CA VAL A 184 21.59 5.57 10.78
C VAL A 184 20.79 6.35 11.81
N TRP A 185 20.78 5.91 13.07
CA TRP A 185 20.11 6.63 14.15
C TRP A 185 20.73 7.99 14.44
N ALA A 186 22.05 8.12 14.40
CA ALA A 186 22.74 9.39 14.52
C ALA A 186 22.35 10.35 13.39
N PHE A 187 22.26 9.85 12.16
CA PHE A 187 21.81 10.62 11.00
C PHE A 187 20.37 11.11 11.17
N ILE A 188 19.43 10.24 11.55
CA ILE A 188 18.03 10.61 11.82
C ILE A 188 17.95 11.62 12.96
N LYS A 189 18.65 11.38 14.06
CA LYS A 189 18.65 12.25 15.24
C LYS A 189 19.19 13.65 14.92
N SER A 190 20.21 13.75 14.07
CA SER A 190 20.77 15.04 13.63
C SER A 190 19.80 15.88 12.80
N ARG A 191 18.79 15.25 12.19
CA ARG A 191 17.75 15.85 11.35
C ARG A 191 16.33 15.53 11.86
N LYS A 192 16.19 15.35 13.18
CA LYS A 192 14.97 14.85 13.84
C LYS A 192 13.69 15.59 13.43
N HIS A 193 13.73 16.92 13.33
CA HIS A 193 12.56 17.72 12.97
C HIS A 193 12.10 17.44 11.52
N PHE A 194 13.04 17.33 10.58
CA PHE A 194 12.71 16.98 9.20
C PHE A 194 12.05 15.60 9.13
N PHE A 195 12.70 14.56 9.67
CA PHE A 195 12.18 13.20 9.61
C PHE A 195 10.86 13.04 10.37
N PHE A 196 10.72 13.67 11.54
CA PHE A 196 9.47 13.63 12.30
C PHE A 196 8.29 14.19 11.48
N PHE A 197 8.42 15.39 10.94
CA PHE A 197 7.34 16.03 10.20
C PHE A 197 7.06 15.32 8.85
N VAL A 198 8.09 14.89 8.14
CA VAL A 198 7.90 14.14 6.90
C VAL A 198 7.22 12.80 7.17
N PHE A 199 7.69 12.02 8.14
CA PHE A 199 7.14 10.70 8.43
C PHE A 199 5.71 10.80 8.96
N LEU A 200 5.42 11.73 9.87
CA LEU A 200 4.07 11.94 10.37
C LEU A 200 3.11 12.41 9.26
N GLY A 201 3.55 13.35 8.41
CA GLY A 201 2.74 13.81 7.28
C GLY A 201 2.41 12.69 6.30
N TYR A 202 3.39 11.85 5.96
CA TYR A 202 3.15 10.70 5.08
C TYR A 202 2.39 9.57 5.76
N LEU A 203 2.55 9.36 7.05
CA LEU A 203 1.75 8.41 7.82
C LEU A 203 0.26 8.77 7.74
N CYS A 204 -0.08 10.04 7.94
CA CYS A 204 -1.45 10.51 7.80
C CYS A 204 -1.99 10.33 6.37
N LEU A 205 -1.18 10.67 5.34
CA LEU A 205 -1.54 10.43 3.94
C LEU A 205 -1.80 8.96 3.63
N ALA A 206 -0.88 8.08 4.03
CA ALA A 206 -0.99 6.65 3.80
C ALA A 206 -2.17 6.05 4.57
N THR A 207 -2.37 6.46 5.83
CA THR A 207 -3.51 6.01 6.65
C THR A 207 -4.84 6.37 5.99
N GLN A 208 -5.00 7.61 5.51
CA GLN A 208 -6.23 8.00 4.83
C GLN A 208 -6.43 7.25 3.51
N GLY A 209 -5.35 7.04 2.75
CA GLY A 209 -5.38 6.30 1.51
C GLY A 209 -5.84 4.85 1.71
N TRP A 210 -5.27 4.15 2.67
CA TRP A 210 -5.64 2.77 2.99
C TRP A 210 -7.02 2.65 3.64
N SER A 211 -7.44 3.63 4.44
CA SER A 211 -8.81 3.68 4.97
C SER A 211 -9.84 3.77 3.85
N LEU A 212 -9.64 4.69 2.91
CA LEU A 212 -10.53 4.84 1.75
C LEU A 212 -10.52 3.57 0.87
N PHE A 213 -9.33 3.02 0.60
CA PHE A 213 -9.18 1.78 -0.16
C PHE A 213 -9.97 0.62 0.44
N SER A 214 -9.94 0.46 1.76
CA SER A 214 -10.59 -0.66 2.45
C SER A 214 -12.11 -0.57 2.48
N TRP A 215 -12.65 0.64 2.56
CA TRP A 215 -14.06 0.84 2.88
C TRP A 215 -14.88 1.53 1.78
N LEU A 216 -14.25 1.98 0.68
CA LEU A 216 -14.96 2.72 -0.36
C LEU A 216 -16.07 1.90 -1.02
N VAL A 217 -15.80 0.64 -1.36
CA VAL A 217 -16.79 -0.26 -1.98
C VAL A 217 -17.97 -0.44 -1.02
N GLU A 218 -17.68 -0.75 0.23
CA GLU A 218 -18.70 -0.97 1.25
C GLU A 218 -19.52 0.31 1.54
N TYR A 219 -18.90 1.49 1.50
CA TYR A 219 -19.61 2.77 1.57
C TYR A 219 -20.65 2.93 0.47
N PHE A 220 -20.32 2.60 -0.79
CA PHE A 220 -21.29 2.69 -1.88
C PHE A 220 -22.42 1.66 -1.74
N VAL A 221 -22.09 0.45 -1.28
CA VAL A 221 -23.09 -0.61 -1.04
C VAL A 221 -24.05 -0.21 0.09
N ARG A 222 -23.53 0.22 1.25
CA ARG A 222 -24.35 0.55 2.45
C ARG A 222 -25.13 1.86 2.32
N ASN A 223 -24.50 2.91 1.77
CA ASN A 223 -25.07 4.25 1.78
C ASN A 223 -25.81 4.62 0.49
N HIS A 224 -25.55 3.92 -0.62
CA HIS A 224 -26.14 4.24 -1.92
C HIS A 224 -26.82 3.04 -2.60
N GLU A 225 -26.84 1.87 -1.95
CA GLU A 225 -27.49 0.65 -2.46
C GLU A 225 -26.95 0.19 -3.83
N TRP A 226 -25.69 0.55 -4.16
CA TRP A 226 -25.04 0.08 -5.37
C TRP A 226 -24.64 -1.39 -5.25
N SER A 227 -24.75 -2.14 -6.34
CA SER A 227 -24.16 -3.48 -6.39
C SER A 227 -22.63 -3.42 -6.35
N ARG A 228 -22.00 -4.47 -5.86
CA ARG A 228 -20.55 -4.59 -5.89
C ARG A 228 -19.98 -4.56 -7.30
N THR A 229 -20.75 -5.03 -8.29
CA THR A 229 -20.42 -4.91 -9.71
C THR A 229 -20.34 -3.46 -10.16
N GLU A 230 -21.36 -2.65 -9.87
CA GLU A 230 -21.40 -1.24 -10.31
C GLU A 230 -20.23 -0.43 -9.75
N ILE A 231 -20.01 -0.51 -8.45
CA ILE A 231 -18.89 0.23 -7.84
C ILE A 231 -17.54 -0.39 -8.20
N GLY A 232 -17.45 -1.71 -8.30
CA GLY A 232 -16.22 -2.41 -8.68
C GLY A 232 -15.73 -2.04 -10.07
N LEU A 233 -16.62 -2.02 -11.06
CA LEU A 233 -16.31 -1.61 -12.44
C LEU A 233 -15.94 -0.11 -12.49
N SER A 234 -16.71 0.75 -11.82
CA SER A 234 -16.50 2.19 -11.82
C SER A 234 -15.20 2.58 -11.11
N TYR A 235 -15.04 2.16 -9.87
CA TYR A 235 -13.84 2.46 -9.08
C TYR A 235 -12.59 1.77 -9.62
N GLY A 236 -12.72 0.51 -10.00
CA GLY A 236 -11.61 -0.23 -10.59
C GLY A 236 -11.07 0.43 -11.86
N SER A 237 -11.95 0.92 -12.74
CA SER A 237 -11.56 1.66 -13.96
C SER A 237 -10.90 3.00 -13.62
N ILE A 238 -11.43 3.74 -12.65
CA ILE A 238 -10.82 4.99 -12.16
C ILE A 238 -9.42 4.70 -11.57
N ALA A 239 -9.29 3.72 -10.70
CA ALA A 239 -8.02 3.35 -10.07
C ALA A 239 -6.96 2.97 -11.12
N LEU A 240 -7.35 2.14 -12.11
CA LEU A 240 -6.47 1.66 -13.16
C LEU A 240 -5.96 2.80 -14.05
N VAL A 241 -6.85 3.68 -14.52
CA VAL A 241 -6.50 4.72 -15.47
C VAL A 241 -5.97 5.96 -14.76
N VAL A 242 -6.76 6.52 -13.84
CA VAL A 242 -6.46 7.79 -13.18
C VAL A 242 -5.30 7.65 -12.18
N GLY A 243 -5.19 6.50 -11.50
CA GLY A 243 -4.08 6.22 -10.59
C GLY A 243 -2.72 6.23 -11.30
N ILE A 244 -2.63 5.58 -12.47
CA ILE A 244 -1.38 5.58 -13.28
C ILE A 244 -1.08 7.00 -13.77
N ILE A 245 -2.06 7.71 -14.32
CA ILE A 245 -1.89 9.09 -14.79
C ILE A 245 -1.44 10.01 -13.65
N GLY A 246 -2.05 9.91 -12.47
CA GLY A 246 -1.70 10.70 -11.30
C GLY A 246 -0.26 10.47 -10.83
N SER A 247 0.16 9.21 -10.75
CA SER A 247 1.53 8.85 -10.35
C SER A 247 2.58 9.43 -11.31
N VAL A 248 2.38 9.27 -12.62
CA VAL A 248 3.28 9.83 -13.65
C VAL A 248 3.29 11.36 -13.60
N THR A 249 2.13 11.97 -13.51
CA THR A 249 1.97 13.44 -13.49
C THR A 249 2.65 14.05 -12.27
N GLY A 250 2.56 13.41 -11.09
CA GLY A 250 3.28 13.84 -9.89
C GLY A 250 4.79 13.94 -10.11
N GLY A 251 5.39 12.91 -10.75
CA GLY A 251 6.80 12.90 -11.13
C GLY A 251 7.16 14.00 -12.13
N LEU A 252 6.32 14.20 -13.15
CA LEU A 252 6.53 15.27 -14.17
C LEU A 252 6.46 16.67 -13.55
N PHE A 253 5.51 16.94 -12.65
CA PHE A 253 5.42 18.20 -11.94
C PHE A 253 6.64 18.47 -11.07
N ALA A 254 7.09 17.46 -10.30
CA ALA A 254 8.29 17.59 -9.50
C ALA A 254 9.52 17.89 -10.38
N SER A 255 9.69 17.16 -11.48
CA SER A 255 10.78 17.38 -12.45
C SER A 255 10.76 18.77 -13.07
N ALA A 256 9.59 19.26 -13.47
CA ALA A 256 9.43 20.61 -14.01
C ALA A 256 9.79 21.70 -12.99
N MET A 257 9.45 21.50 -11.71
CA MET A 257 9.80 22.42 -10.63
C MET A 257 11.29 22.38 -10.30
N ILE A 258 11.92 21.21 -10.35
CA ILE A 258 13.38 21.05 -10.15
C ILE A 258 14.14 21.78 -11.26
N LYS A 259 13.72 21.64 -12.52
CA LYS A 259 14.31 22.40 -13.66
C LYS A 259 14.20 23.91 -13.49
N ARG A 260 13.22 24.40 -12.73
CA ARG A 260 13.04 25.81 -12.35
C ARG A 260 13.81 26.21 -11.07
N GLY A 261 14.74 25.37 -10.59
CA GLY A 261 15.60 25.64 -9.45
C GLY A 261 14.95 25.38 -8.08
N LYS A 262 13.77 24.75 -7.99
CA LYS A 262 13.12 24.43 -6.71
C LYS A 262 13.62 23.07 -6.20
N VAL A 263 14.57 23.09 -5.27
CA VAL A 263 15.18 21.89 -4.69
C VAL A 263 14.18 21.06 -3.88
N ASP A 264 13.18 21.70 -3.28
CA ASP A 264 12.12 21.13 -2.44
C ASP A 264 10.86 20.72 -3.24
N ALA A 265 11.00 20.58 -4.56
CA ALA A 265 9.88 20.34 -5.48
C ALA A 265 9.06 19.07 -5.15
N THR A 266 9.71 17.97 -4.77
CA THR A 266 9.05 16.72 -4.42
C THR A 266 8.08 16.90 -3.25
N LEU A 267 8.53 17.55 -2.17
CA LEU A 267 7.67 17.88 -1.02
C LEU A 267 6.56 18.88 -1.36
N ARG A 268 6.84 19.86 -2.23
CA ARG A 268 5.82 20.85 -2.64
C ARG A 268 4.70 20.20 -3.43
N VAL A 269 5.00 19.30 -4.35
CA VAL A 269 3.97 18.59 -5.12
C VAL A 269 3.10 17.77 -4.19
N VAL A 270 3.70 17.06 -3.23
CA VAL A 270 2.94 16.32 -2.21
C VAL A 270 2.06 17.25 -1.37
N LEU A 271 2.61 18.38 -0.90
CA LEU A 271 1.82 19.34 -0.14
C LEU A 271 0.64 19.88 -0.96
N TYR A 272 0.85 20.24 -2.22
CA TYR A 272 -0.22 20.77 -3.08
C TYR A 272 -1.30 19.73 -3.37
N SER A 273 -0.91 18.47 -3.64
CA SER A 273 -1.87 17.38 -3.78
C SER A 273 -2.64 17.13 -2.48
N THR A 274 -2.00 17.22 -1.31
CA THR A 274 -2.66 17.06 0.00
C THR A 274 -3.65 18.20 0.28
N VAL A 275 -3.30 19.44 -0.05
CA VAL A 275 -4.21 20.60 0.09
C VAL A 275 -5.45 20.40 -0.78
N ALA A 276 -5.29 19.90 -2.02
CA ALA A 276 -6.42 19.59 -2.88
C ALA A 276 -7.26 18.41 -2.35
N LEU A 277 -6.62 17.40 -1.75
CA LEU A 277 -7.29 16.23 -1.19
C LEU A 277 -8.20 16.57 -0.02
N LEU A 278 -7.83 17.54 0.81
CA LEU A 278 -8.60 17.87 2.02
C LEU A 278 -10.09 18.11 1.74
N PRO A 279 -10.50 19.09 0.91
CA PRO A 279 -11.92 19.30 0.62
C PRO A 279 -12.52 18.17 -0.24
N LEU A 280 -11.79 17.64 -1.20
CA LEU A 280 -12.28 16.62 -2.11
C LEU A 280 -12.63 15.32 -1.39
N ALA A 281 -11.72 14.81 -0.55
CA ALA A 281 -11.93 13.55 0.16
C ALA A 281 -12.87 13.71 1.36
N ALA A 282 -12.88 14.87 2.01
CA ALA A 282 -13.83 15.15 3.08
C ALA A 282 -15.28 15.18 2.57
N PHE A 283 -15.51 15.66 1.36
CA PHE A 283 -16.84 15.71 0.77
C PHE A 283 -17.25 14.42 0.05
N LEU A 284 -16.29 13.63 -0.43
CA LEU A 284 -16.50 12.40 -1.21
C LEU A 284 -17.50 11.45 -0.55
N THR A 285 -17.26 11.10 0.71
CA THR A 285 -18.03 10.07 1.42
C THR A 285 -19.24 10.59 2.23
N VAL A 286 -19.53 11.88 2.11
CA VAL A 286 -20.76 12.49 2.63
C VAL A 286 -21.60 13.11 1.51
N ALA A 287 -21.21 12.92 0.26
CA ALA A 287 -21.97 13.41 -0.89
C ALA A 287 -23.34 12.72 -0.95
N PRO A 288 -24.44 13.50 -1.09
CA PRO A 288 -25.80 12.92 -1.05
C PRO A 288 -26.14 12.10 -2.31
N ASN A 289 -25.37 12.28 -3.38
CA ASN A 289 -25.59 11.61 -4.66
C ASN A 289 -24.38 10.74 -5.03
N PRO A 290 -24.58 9.43 -5.31
CA PRO A 290 -23.48 8.52 -5.63
C PRO A 290 -22.68 8.93 -6.88
N TYR A 291 -23.31 9.56 -7.86
CA TYR A 291 -22.62 10.04 -9.06
C TYR A 291 -21.72 11.25 -8.76
N VAL A 292 -22.09 12.09 -7.79
CA VAL A 292 -21.22 13.17 -7.29
C VAL A 292 -20.03 12.56 -6.54
N ALA A 293 -20.25 11.58 -5.68
CA ALA A 293 -19.20 10.84 -5.01
C ALA A 293 -18.24 10.18 -6.04
N LEU A 294 -18.78 9.53 -7.07
CA LEU A 294 -17.99 8.93 -8.15
C LEU A 294 -17.18 9.97 -8.94
N ALA A 295 -17.78 11.12 -9.25
CA ALA A 295 -17.09 12.22 -9.92
C ALA A 295 -15.94 12.79 -9.07
N LEU A 296 -16.14 12.93 -7.76
CA LEU A 296 -15.11 13.35 -6.81
C LEU A 296 -13.99 12.31 -6.65
N LEU A 297 -14.29 11.03 -6.84
CA LEU A 297 -13.31 9.95 -6.76
C LEU A 297 -12.20 10.10 -7.82
N VAL A 298 -12.50 10.67 -8.98
CA VAL A 298 -11.53 10.91 -10.06
C VAL A 298 -10.39 11.83 -9.59
N PRO A 299 -10.64 13.10 -9.17
CA PRO A 299 -9.57 13.96 -8.69
C PRO A 299 -8.97 13.48 -7.36
N VAL A 300 -9.71 12.79 -6.50
CA VAL A 300 -9.18 12.19 -5.28
C VAL A 300 -8.15 11.12 -5.64
N THR A 301 -8.47 10.16 -6.50
CA THR A 301 -7.56 9.11 -6.96
C THR A 301 -6.32 9.71 -7.64
N PHE A 302 -6.50 10.72 -8.49
CA PHE A 302 -5.40 11.41 -9.16
C PHE A 302 -4.42 12.03 -8.16
N CYS A 303 -4.92 12.79 -7.18
CA CYS A 303 -4.09 13.43 -6.16
C CYS A 303 -3.45 12.42 -5.19
N MET A 304 -4.16 11.34 -4.83
CA MET A 304 -3.63 10.28 -3.95
C MET A 304 -2.51 9.47 -4.61
N ALA A 305 -2.50 9.36 -5.93
CA ALA A 305 -1.47 8.61 -6.65
C ALA A 305 -0.12 9.34 -6.78
N MET A 306 -0.07 10.65 -6.55
CA MET A 306 1.17 11.44 -6.69
C MET A 306 2.20 11.20 -5.58
N PRO A 307 1.86 11.12 -4.27
CA PRO A 307 2.80 11.08 -3.17
C PRO A 307 3.75 9.87 -3.11
N PRO A 308 3.34 8.60 -3.40
CA PRO A 308 4.15 7.42 -3.10
C PRO A 308 5.55 7.41 -3.74
N GLY A 309 5.68 7.82 -5.00
CA GLY A 309 6.99 7.92 -5.65
C GLY A 309 7.81 9.13 -5.17
N LEU A 310 7.14 10.22 -4.84
CA LEU A 310 7.79 11.47 -4.44
C LEU A 310 8.41 11.43 -3.05
N ILE A 311 7.89 10.64 -2.12
CA ILE A 311 8.52 10.45 -0.81
C ILE A 311 9.86 9.73 -0.94
N ILE A 312 9.92 8.68 -1.74
CA ILE A 312 11.17 7.94 -1.97
C ILE A 312 12.22 8.88 -2.56
N ALA A 313 11.86 9.68 -3.57
CA ALA A 313 12.73 10.68 -4.15
C ALA A 313 13.18 11.75 -3.13
N THR A 314 12.28 12.18 -2.24
CA THR A 314 12.58 13.12 -1.15
C THR A 314 13.62 12.56 -0.19
N LEU A 315 13.43 11.32 0.28
CA LEU A 315 14.35 10.64 1.18
C LEU A 315 15.72 10.41 0.55
N GLN A 316 15.75 10.02 -0.72
CA GLN A 316 17.00 9.84 -1.47
C GLN A 316 17.76 11.16 -1.66
N THR A 317 17.06 12.28 -1.83
CA THR A 317 17.68 13.60 -1.99
C THR A 317 18.34 14.09 -0.70
N VAL A 318 17.73 13.83 0.46
CA VAL A 318 18.25 14.25 1.77
C VAL A 318 19.30 13.30 2.31
N SER A 319 19.37 12.07 1.82
CA SER A 319 20.26 11.03 2.35
C SER A 319 21.56 10.90 1.54
N PRO A 320 22.73 10.72 2.20
CA PRO A 320 23.96 10.31 1.54
C PRO A 320 23.76 8.98 0.81
N ASN A 321 24.56 8.71 -0.23
CA ASN A 321 24.41 7.52 -1.06
C ASN A 321 24.41 6.21 -0.24
N GLU A 322 25.27 6.15 0.78
CA GLU A 322 25.48 5.01 1.67
C GLU A 322 24.25 4.70 2.55
N LEU A 323 23.42 5.72 2.83
CA LEU A 323 22.24 5.61 3.70
C LEU A 323 20.91 5.54 2.94
N ARG A 324 20.88 5.79 1.62
CA ARG A 324 19.63 5.89 0.84
C ARG A 324 18.73 4.67 0.98
N GLY A 325 19.31 3.49 0.82
CA GLY A 325 18.56 2.23 0.93
C GLY A 325 17.97 2.03 2.33
N GLN A 326 18.79 2.28 3.38
CA GLN A 326 18.38 2.11 4.76
C GLN A 326 17.28 3.13 5.17
N MET A 327 17.37 4.38 4.69
CA MET A 327 16.35 5.39 4.95
C MET A 327 15.02 5.08 4.29
N VAL A 328 15.03 4.58 3.06
CA VAL A 328 13.82 4.10 2.37
C VAL A 328 13.24 2.88 3.09
N ALA A 329 14.08 1.92 3.49
CA ALA A 329 13.63 0.74 4.24
C ALA A 329 13.02 1.14 5.60
N PHE A 330 13.66 2.06 6.33
CA PHE A 330 13.13 2.56 7.59
C PHE A 330 11.75 3.26 7.41
N TYR A 331 11.61 4.07 6.36
CA TYR A 331 10.34 4.69 6.00
C TYR A 331 9.27 3.64 5.69
N LEU A 332 9.59 2.67 4.84
CA LEU A 332 8.63 1.63 4.44
C LEU A 332 8.16 0.82 5.66
N ILE A 333 9.07 0.47 6.57
CA ILE A 333 8.72 -0.24 7.80
C ILE A 333 7.85 0.66 8.70
N ALA A 334 8.32 1.87 9.02
CA ALA A 334 7.65 2.73 9.99
C ALA A 334 6.28 3.22 9.50
N VAL A 335 6.19 3.69 8.25
CA VAL A 335 4.95 4.27 7.72
C VAL A 335 3.99 3.19 7.22
N ASN A 336 4.48 2.23 6.46
CA ASN A 336 3.60 1.20 5.91
C ASN A 336 3.05 0.28 7.00
N PHE A 337 3.89 -0.16 7.96
CA PHE A 337 3.40 -0.99 9.06
C PHE A 337 2.27 -0.30 9.82
N LEU A 338 2.47 0.96 10.23
CA LEU A 338 1.46 1.68 10.98
C LEU A 338 0.20 1.95 10.14
N SER A 339 0.37 2.37 8.89
CA SER A 339 -0.79 2.64 8.03
C SER A 339 -1.55 1.36 7.67
N TYR A 340 -0.89 0.29 7.23
CA TYR A 340 -1.57 -0.98 6.93
C TYR A 340 -2.28 -1.59 8.13
N SER A 341 -1.64 -1.51 9.33
CA SER A 341 -2.20 -2.09 10.55
C SER A 341 -3.45 -1.36 11.03
N PHE A 342 -3.45 -0.04 11.00
CA PHE A 342 -4.48 0.76 11.67
C PHE A 342 -5.45 1.45 10.71
N ALA A 343 -5.07 1.70 9.46
CA ALA A 343 -5.92 2.44 8.53
C ALA A 343 -7.30 1.80 8.29
N PRO A 344 -7.45 0.49 8.11
CA PRO A 344 -8.76 -0.12 7.99
C PRO A 344 -9.58 -0.02 9.29
N SER A 345 -8.90 -0.06 10.45
CA SER A 345 -9.59 -0.08 11.76
C SER A 345 -10.10 1.29 12.18
N LEU A 346 -9.46 2.38 11.78
CA LEU A 346 -9.87 3.72 12.23
C LEU A 346 -11.30 4.12 11.81
N PRO A 347 -11.72 3.98 10.54
CA PRO A 347 -13.11 4.28 10.18
C PRO A 347 -14.11 3.34 10.87
N ALA A 348 -13.77 2.06 11.00
CA ALA A 348 -14.61 1.07 11.66
C ALA A 348 -14.83 1.41 13.14
N VAL A 349 -13.74 1.71 13.88
CA VAL A 349 -13.84 2.13 15.29
C VAL A 349 -14.65 3.41 15.44
N ILE A 350 -14.50 4.39 14.55
CA ILE A 350 -15.29 5.62 14.59
C ILE A 350 -16.76 5.31 14.31
N SER A 351 -17.07 4.44 13.35
CA SER A 351 -18.44 4.02 13.03
C SER A 351 -19.08 3.26 14.18
N ASP A 352 -18.36 2.26 14.75
CA ASP A 352 -18.89 1.37 15.77
C ASP A 352 -19.05 2.04 17.16
N PHE A 353 -18.09 2.92 17.54
CA PHE A 353 -18.01 3.44 18.93
C PHE A 353 -18.28 4.94 19.07
N VAL A 354 -18.17 5.74 18.00
CA VAL A 354 -18.43 7.20 18.05
C VAL A 354 -19.80 7.52 17.49
N PHE A 355 -20.14 6.94 16.34
CA PHE A 355 -21.44 7.17 15.70
C PHE A 355 -22.46 6.08 16.03
N GLU A 356 -22.04 4.94 16.54
CA GLU A 356 -22.88 3.78 16.88
C GLU A 356 -23.82 3.36 15.74
N SER A 357 -23.35 3.47 14.50
CA SER A 357 -24.14 3.21 13.30
C SER A 357 -23.28 2.74 12.14
N GLU A 358 -23.61 1.61 11.55
CA GLU A 358 -22.97 1.08 10.35
C GLU A 358 -23.12 2.01 9.12
N LEU A 359 -24.23 2.77 9.06
CA LEU A 359 -24.48 3.75 8.00
C LEU A 359 -23.61 5.01 8.13
N ALA A 360 -23.00 5.22 9.29
CA ALA A 360 -22.08 6.34 9.51
C ALA A 360 -20.66 6.11 8.95
N LEU A 361 -20.44 5.02 8.22
CA LEU A 361 -19.13 4.69 7.61
C LEU A 361 -18.62 5.84 6.74
N GLY A 362 -19.46 6.43 5.90
CA GLY A 362 -19.09 7.59 5.07
C GLY A 362 -18.68 8.81 5.90
N GLN A 363 -19.40 9.11 6.99
CA GLN A 363 -19.07 10.20 7.91
C GLN A 363 -17.76 9.92 8.66
N SER A 364 -17.49 8.67 9.05
CA SER A 364 -16.28 8.23 9.71
C SER A 364 -15.04 8.43 8.82
N ILE A 365 -15.14 8.05 7.54
CA ILE A 365 -14.08 8.25 6.55
C ILE A 365 -13.83 9.75 6.29
N SER A 366 -14.90 10.55 6.20
CA SER A 366 -14.83 12.01 6.03
C SER A 366 -14.16 12.70 7.21
N LEU A 367 -14.56 12.37 8.44
CA LEU A 367 -13.94 12.89 9.67
C LEU A 367 -12.45 12.56 9.72
N LEU A 368 -12.11 11.32 9.40
CA LEU A 368 -10.72 10.88 9.36
C LEU A 368 -9.93 11.61 8.27
N ALA A 369 -10.54 11.90 7.10
CA ALA A 369 -9.92 12.68 6.04
C ALA A 369 -9.61 14.12 6.49
N LEU A 370 -10.55 14.77 7.18
CA LEU A 370 -10.36 16.11 7.75
C LEU A 370 -9.19 16.13 8.72
N ILE A 371 -9.09 15.16 9.62
CA ILE A 371 -8.00 15.07 10.61
C ILE A 371 -6.68 14.78 9.92
N ASN A 372 -6.61 13.70 9.15
CA ASN A 372 -5.36 13.23 8.56
C ASN A 372 -4.77 14.23 7.57
N TYR A 373 -5.59 14.78 6.65
CA TYR A 373 -5.06 15.73 5.66
C TYR A 373 -4.71 17.07 6.31
N SER A 374 -5.43 17.54 7.33
CA SER A 374 -5.05 18.75 8.07
C SER A 374 -3.71 18.59 8.78
N VAL A 375 -3.50 17.47 9.49
CA VAL A 375 -2.22 17.15 10.13
C VAL A 375 -1.11 17.00 9.08
N ALA A 376 -1.38 16.33 7.96
CA ALA A 376 -0.42 16.15 6.88
C ALA A 376 -0.01 17.50 6.27
N ILE A 377 -0.94 18.41 6.01
CA ILE A 377 -0.66 19.75 5.46
C ILE A 377 0.25 20.54 6.41
N ILE A 378 -0.05 20.54 7.70
CA ILE A 378 0.77 21.22 8.71
C ILE A 378 2.17 20.60 8.75
N CYS A 379 2.26 19.28 8.85
CA CYS A 379 3.54 18.58 8.94
C CYS A 379 4.39 18.75 7.68
N LEU A 380 3.81 18.56 6.50
CA LEU A 380 4.51 18.77 5.23
C LEU A 380 4.92 20.22 5.02
N GLY A 381 4.08 21.18 5.40
CA GLY A 381 4.40 22.60 5.39
C GLY A 381 5.62 22.93 6.26
N LEU A 382 5.63 22.43 7.51
CA LEU A 382 6.76 22.59 8.43
C LEU A 382 8.01 21.86 7.91
N SER A 383 7.86 20.71 7.29
CA SER A 383 8.99 19.95 6.74
C SER A 383 9.75 20.69 5.64
N LEU A 384 9.09 21.55 4.86
CA LEU A 384 9.74 22.38 3.83
C LEU A 384 10.82 23.30 4.41
N LYS A 385 10.58 23.85 5.60
CA LYS A 385 11.57 24.67 6.32
C LYS A 385 12.83 23.85 6.67
N TYR A 386 12.62 22.64 7.17
CA TYR A 386 13.70 21.77 7.61
C TYR A 386 14.40 21.02 6.46
N PHE A 387 13.74 20.88 5.31
CA PHE A 387 14.28 20.20 4.13
C PHE A 387 15.58 20.84 3.62
N ARG A 388 15.59 22.16 3.49
CA ARG A 388 16.78 22.90 3.04
C ARG A 388 17.94 22.71 4.01
N GLN A 389 17.68 22.83 5.31
CA GLN A 389 18.69 22.58 6.35
C GLN A 389 19.21 21.15 6.34
N ALA A 390 18.34 20.17 6.02
CA ALA A 390 18.72 18.78 5.92
C ALA A 390 19.64 18.51 4.72
N ILE A 391 19.42 19.17 3.58
CA ILE A 391 20.30 19.08 2.39
C ILE A 391 21.67 19.70 2.68
N GLU A 392 21.73 20.91 3.25
CA GLU A 392 22.98 21.59 3.58
C GLU A 392 23.85 20.70 4.50
N ARG A 393 23.26 20.13 5.53
CA ARG A 393 23.94 19.18 6.42
C ARG A 393 24.35 17.87 5.76
N THR A 394 23.73 17.48 4.68
CA THR A 394 24.10 16.27 3.92
C THR A 394 25.32 16.53 3.04
N GLN A 395 25.45 17.73 2.51
CA GLN A 395 26.66 18.14 1.79
C GLN A 395 27.88 18.20 2.71
N SER A 396 27.71 18.62 3.97
CA SER A 396 28.78 18.64 4.97
C SER A 396 29.09 17.27 5.59
N TRP A 397 28.26 16.24 5.37
CA TRP A 397 28.52 14.87 5.83
C TRP A 397 29.69 14.22 5.07
N ARG A 398 30.03 14.73 3.88
CA ARG A 398 31.10 14.21 3.01
C ARG A 398 32.47 14.87 3.26
N ASN A 399 32.49 15.93 4.04
CA ASN A 399 33.71 16.63 4.47
C ASN A 399 34.02 16.31 5.94
#